data_b6340ed11750b427509c3dc05b211bfb
#
_entry.id   b6340ed11750b427509c3dc05b211bfb
#
_cell.length_a   1.000
_cell.length_b   1.000
_cell.length_c   1.000
_cell.angle_alpha   90.00
_cell.angle_beta   90.00
_cell.angle_gamma   90.00
#
_symmetry.space_group_name_H-M   'P 1'
#
loop_
_entity.id
_entity.type
_entity.pdbx_description
1 polymer ?
#
loop_
_entity_poly.entity_id
_entity_poly.type
_entity_poly.pdbx_seq_one_letter_code
_entity_poly.pdbx_strand_id
1 'polypeptide(L)'
;ILTQCAHVCQRSARFDDYVYIRTVHGGYHLFPEEMLFNVKEDPHEQHNLAEERPDLCAKGAKMILDWNDKMMKTSHYDVDPMWTVMREGGPEHCRGQLKSYMERLKGTPREYGIELLKEKYGDCE
;
A
#
# COMPACT_ATOMS: atom_id res chain seq x y z
N ILE A 1 1.90 11.21 -9.58
CA ILE A 1 1.23 10.05 -8.96
C ILE A 1 1.67 8.77 -9.69
N LEU A 2 1.92 7.72 -8.92
CA LEU A 2 2.17 6.38 -9.44
C LEU A 2 1.19 5.41 -8.79
N THR A 3 0.68 4.46 -9.55
CA THR A 3 -0.24 3.40 -9.09
C THR A 3 0.34 2.05 -9.49
N GLN A 4 0.29 1.08 -8.60
CA GLN A 4 0.57 -0.31 -8.90
C GLN A 4 -0.46 -1.25 -8.28
N CYS A 5 -0.76 -2.36 -8.94
CA CYS A 5 -1.70 -3.39 -8.49
C CYS A 5 -1.22 -4.81 -8.80
N ALA A 6 -0.06 -4.97 -9.44
CA ALA A 6 0.44 -6.27 -9.84
C ALA A 6 1.03 -7.07 -8.66
N HIS A 7 1.85 -6.43 -7.86
CA HIS A 7 2.55 -7.06 -6.73
C HIS A 7 1.95 -6.66 -5.38
N VAL A 8 1.64 -5.40 -5.25
CA VAL A 8 0.91 -4.79 -4.13
C VAL A 8 -0.04 -3.75 -4.68
N CYS A 9 -1.11 -3.43 -3.97
CA CYS A 9 -1.99 -2.31 -4.34
C CYS A 9 -1.54 -1.07 -3.58
N GLN A 10 -0.83 -0.18 -4.27
CA GLN A 10 -0.29 1.05 -3.71
C GLN A 10 -0.51 2.23 -4.64
N ARG A 11 -0.68 3.41 -4.04
CA ARG A 11 -0.57 4.70 -4.72
C ARG A 11 0.46 5.56 -4.04
N SER A 12 1.25 6.29 -4.83
CA SER A 12 2.24 7.20 -4.31
C SER A 12 2.15 8.57 -4.97
N ALA A 13 2.57 9.58 -4.21
CA ALA A 13 2.75 10.95 -4.68
C ALA A 13 4.19 11.38 -4.44
N ARG A 14 4.83 11.93 -5.46
CA ARG A 14 6.14 12.56 -5.34
C ARG A 14 5.95 14.06 -5.38
N PHE A 15 6.53 14.75 -4.41
CA PHE A 15 6.52 16.21 -4.30
C PHE A 15 7.75 16.69 -3.55
N ASP A 16 8.31 17.79 -3.99
CA ASP A 16 9.58 18.30 -3.46
C ASP A 16 10.65 17.19 -3.43
N ASP A 17 11.32 16.97 -2.33
CA ASP A 17 12.28 15.89 -2.12
C ASP A 17 11.66 14.62 -1.50
N TYR A 18 10.31 14.54 -1.42
CA TYR A 18 9.60 13.47 -0.73
C TYR A 18 8.84 12.54 -1.66
N VAL A 19 8.74 11.29 -1.23
CA VAL A 19 7.81 10.28 -1.76
C VAL A 19 6.88 9.84 -0.63
N TYR A 20 5.59 10.01 -0.83
CA TYR A 20 4.54 9.47 0.04
C TYR A 20 3.91 8.26 -0.62
N ILE A 21 3.78 7.14 0.11
CA ILE A 21 3.21 5.89 -0.38
C ILE A 21 2.06 5.48 0.52
N ARG A 22 0.90 5.19 -0.10
CA ARG A 22 -0.26 4.63 0.57
C ARG A 22 -0.49 3.19 0.11
N THR A 23 -0.47 2.26 1.06
CA THR A 23 -0.73 0.84 0.81
C THR A 23 -2.20 0.53 1.06
N VAL A 24 -2.88 0.02 0.05
CA VAL A 24 -4.29 -0.45 0.13
C VAL A 24 -4.33 -1.95 0.38
N HIS A 25 -3.48 -2.72 -0.33
CA HIS A 25 -3.30 -4.15 -0.10
C HIS A 25 -1.83 -4.50 -0.29
N GLY A 26 -1.21 -5.04 0.75
CA GLY A 26 0.24 -5.30 0.77
C GLY A 26 0.67 -6.59 0.08
N GLY A 27 -0.22 -7.36 -0.54
CA GLY A 27 0.13 -8.67 -1.10
C GLY A 27 0.63 -9.65 -0.04
N TYR A 28 0.17 -9.47 1.22
CA TYR A 28 0.64 -10.14 2.44
C TYR A 28 2.08 -9.79 2.86
N HIS A 29 2.72 -8.83 2.21
CA HIS A 29 3.90 -8.18 2.75
C HIS A 29 3.52 -7.30 3.94
N LEU A 30 4.45 -7.14 4.89
CA LEU A 30 4.20 -6.38 6.12
C LEU A 30 4.48 -4.88 5.93
N PHE A 31 3.95 -4.29 4.86
CA PHE A 31 4.07 -2.86 4.62
C PHE A 31 3.14 -2.07 5.56
N PRO A 32 3.62 -0.95 6.13
CA PRO A 32 2.74 0.01 6.77
C PRO A 32 1.70 0.57 5.79
N GLU A 33 0.60 1.09 6.31
CA GLU A 33 -0.42 1.74 5.49
C GLU A 33 0.07 3.02 4.84
N GLU A 34 0.94 3.74 5.55
CA GLU A 34 1.56 4.96 5.08
C GLU A 34 3.08 4.88 5.22
N MET A 35 3.78 5.32 4.20
CA MET A 35 5.22 5.50 4.21
C MET A 35 5.57 6.85 3.59
N LEU A 36 6.58 7.50 4.16
CA LEU A 36 7.10 8.77 3.68
C LEU A 36 8.63 8.73 3.72
N PHE A 37 9.26 9.04 2.61
CA PHE A 37 10.72 9.05 2.51
C PHE A 37 11.22 10.38 1.93
N ASN A 38 12.33 10.90 2.47
CA ASN A 38 13.08 11.97 1.86
C ASN A 38 14.11 11.35 0.90
N VAL A 39 13.78 11.27 -0.38
CA VAL A 39 14.60 10.56 -1.38
C VAL A 39 15.90 11.27 -1.75
N LYS A 40 16.09 12.51 -1.30
CA LYS A 40 17.35 13.22 -1.45
C LYS A 40 18.36 12.86 -0.38
N GLU A 41 17.91 12.76 0.88
CA GLU A 41 18.74 12.43 2.03
C GLU A 41 18.85 10.92 2.25
N ASP A 42 17.78 10.19 1.89
CA ASP A 42 17.64 8.75 2.00
C ASP A 42 17.22 8.14 0.65
N PRO A 43 18.15 8.06 -0.34
CA PRO A 43 17.86 7.57 -1.68
C PRO A 43 17.49 6.08 -1.72
N HIS A 44 17.72 5.34 -0.64
CA HIS A 44 17.36 3.92 -0.52
C HIS A 44 16.09 3.69 0.29
N GLU A 45 15.39 4.75 0.71
CA GLU A 45 14.09 4.66 1.40
C GLU A 45 14.15 3.74 2.64
N GLN A 46 15.21 3.89 3.46
CA GLN A 46 15.43 3.07 4.66
C GLN A 46 14.74 3.62 5.91
N HIS A 47 14.44 4.93 5.92
CA HIS A 47 13.88 5.63 7.07
C HIS A 47 12.50 6.18 6.77
N ASN A 48 11.45 5.48 7.26
CA ASN A 48 10.07 5.90 7.10
C ASN A 48 9.75 7.07 8.06
N LEU A 49 9.48 8.25 7.50
CA LEU A 49 9.18 9.49 8.22
C LEU A 49 7.68 9.70 8.51
N ALA A 50 6.82 8.72 8.24
CA ALA A 50 5.37 8.91 8.30
C ALA A 50 4.88 9.34 9.70
N GLU A 51 5.44 8.77 10.76
CA GLU A 51 5.10 9.14 12.14
C GLU A 51 5.66 10.51 12.55
N GLU A 52 6.83 10.89 12.01
CA GLU A 52 7.51 12.15 12.34
C GLU A 52 6.92 13.35 11.58
N ARG A 53 6.39 13.12 10.38
CA ARG A 53 5.91 14.16 9.48
C ARG A 53 4.48 13.90 8.97
N PRO A 54 3.50 13.85 9.89
CA PRO A 54 2.08 13.66 9.52
C PRO A 54 1.55 14.78 8.61
N ASP A 55 2.13 15.97 8.68
CA ASP A 55 1.83 17.10 7.81
C ASP A 55 2.12 16.77 6.33
N LEU A 56 3.28 16.16 6.05
CA LEU A 56 3.66 15.76 4.70
C LEU A 56 2.88 14.53 4.21
N CYS A 57 2.53 13.61 5.12
CA CYS A 57 1.63 12.52 4.80
C CYS A 57 0.26 13.04 4.35
N ALA A 58 -0.31 14.01 5.08
CA ALA A 58 -1.57 14.67 4.71
C ALA A 58 -1.48 15.37 3.33
N LYS A 59 -0.36 16.03 3.03
CA LYS A 59 -0.10 16.63 1.70
C LYS A 59 -0.09 15.57 0.61
N GLY A 60 0.64 14.48 0.80
CA GLY A 60 0.71 13.37 -0.15
C GLY A 60 -0.64 12.69 -0.37
N ALA A 61 -1.37 12.42 0.71
CA ALA A 61 -2.72 11.84 0.66
C ALA A 61 -3.69 12.73 -0.11
N LYS A 62 -3.65 14.05 0.13
CA LYS A 62 -4.47 15.02 -0.62
C LYS A 62 -4.12 15.02 -2.11
N MET A 63 -2.86 14.94 -2.48
CA MET A 63 -2.45 14.86 -3.88
C MET A 63 -3.00 13.61 -4.58
N ILE A 64 -3.00 12.46 -3.89
CA ILE A 64 -3.59 11.21 -4.40
C ILE A 64 -5.09 11.37 -4.57
N LEU A 65 -5.79 11.97 -3.60
CA LEU A 65 -7.24 12.20 -3.65
C LEU A 65 -7.61 13.13 -4.82
N ASP A 66 -6.94 14.26 -4.94
CA ASP A 66 -7.18 15.23 -6.03
C ASP A 66 -6.95 14.60 -7.41
N TRP A 67 -5.90 13.77 -7.53
CA TRP A 67 -5.63 13.03 -8.75
C TRP A 67 -6.73 11.99 -9.03
N ASN A 68 -7.15 11.24 -8.01
CA ASN A 68 -8.23 10.25 -8.14
C ASN A 68 -9.53 10.91 -8.62
N ASP A 69 -9.92 12.03 -8.02
CA ASP A 69 -11.11 12.80 -8.41
C ASP A 69 -11.03 13.24 -9.88
N LYS A 70 -9.86 13.72 -10.30
CA LYS A 70 -9.63 14.10 -11.71
C LYS A 70 -9.76 12.90 -12.65
N MET A 71 -9.16 11.77 -12.28
CA MET A 71 -9.22 10.55 -13.10
C MET A 71 -10.65 9.99 -13.20
N MET A 72 -11.38 9.98 -12.10
CA MET A 72 -12.78 9.53 -12.10
C MET A 72 -13.70 10.40 -12.98
N LYS A 73 -13.47 11.71 -13.01
CA LYS A 73 -14.24 12.63 -13.88
C LYS A 73 -13.96 12.43 -15.38
N THR A 74 -12.83 11.86 -15.73
CA THR A 74 -12.38 11.67 -17.13
C THR A 74 -12.21 10.19 -17.52
N SER A 75 -12.56 9.28 -16.63
CA SER A 75 -12.39 7.85 -16.86
C SER A 75 -13.31 7.32 -17.96
N HIS A 76 -12.78 6.42 -18.79
CA HIS A 76 -13.54 5.61 -19.71
C HIS A 76 -14.11 4.34 -19.07
N TYR A 77 -13.81 4.09 -17.80
CA TYR A 77 -14.25 2.94 -17.03
C TYR A 77 -15.21 3.37 -15.92
N ASP A 78 -16.16 2.52 -15.59
CA ASP A 78 -17.16 2.79 -14.55
C ASP A 78 -16.59 2.75 -13.14
N VAL A 79 -15.44 2.07 -12.96
CA VAL A 79 -14.78 1.94 -11.65
C VAL A 79 -13.27 2.13 -11.77
N ASP A 80 -12.64 2.50 -10.67
CA ASP A 80 -11.19 2.51 -10.51
C ASP A 80 -10.64 1.07 -10.68
N PRO A 81 -9.68 0.81 -11.60
CA PRO A 81 -9.11 -0.52 -11.81
C PRO A 81 -8.50 -1.16 -10.54
N MET A 82 -7.97 -0.38 -9.62
CA MET A 82 -7.51 -0.89 -8.32
C MET A 82 -8.64 -1.50 -7.52
N TRP A 83 -9.85 -0.92 -7.58
CA TRP A 83 -11.04 -1.48 -6.95
C TRP A 83 -11.39 -2.87 -7.47
N THR A 84 -11.23 -3.11 -8.77
CA THR A 84 -11.43 -4.43 -9.36
C THR A 84 -10.46 -5.46 -8.78
N VAL A 85 -9.18 -5.11 -8.67
CA VAL A 85 -8.16 -5.98 -8.05
C VAL A 85 -8.50 -6.26 -6.59
N MET A 86 -8.92 -5.24 -5.84
CA MET A 86 -9.31 -5.40 -4.43
C MET A 86 -10.52 -6.33 -4.25
N ARG A 87 -11.54 -6.20 -5.09
CA ARG A 87 -12.73 -7.07 -5.07
C ARG A 87 -12.40 -8.54 -5.34
N GLU A 88 -11.35 -8.81 -6.09
CA GLU A 88 -10.88 -10.16 -6.41
C GLU A 88 -9.96 -10.74 -5.32
N GLY A 89 -9.78 -10.06 -4.19
CA GLY A 89 -8.95 -10.51 -3.07
C GLY A 89 -7.50 -10.02 -3.13
N GLY A 90 -7.25 -8.91 -3.81
CA GLY A 90 -5.94 -8.29 -3.93
C GLY A 90 -5.12 -8.76 -5.14
N PRO A 91 -3.80 -8.52 -5.17
CA PRO A 91 -2.91 -8.96 -6.23
C PRO A 91 -3.02 -10.46 -6.51
N GLU A 92 -3.02 -10.85 -7.78
CA GLU A 92 -3.28 -12.23 -8.22
C GLU A 92 -2.41 -13.27 -7.50
N HIS A 93 -1.12 -12.98 -7.31
CA HIS A 93 -0.16 -13.92 -6.72
C HIS A 93 -0.45 -14.27 -5.25
N CYS A 94 -1.24 -13.49 -4.54
CA CYS A 94 -1.52 -13.71 -3.12
C CYS A 94 -2.93 -14.24 -2.83
N ARG A 95 -3.82 -14.28 -3.83
CA ARG A 95 -5.21 -14.73 -3.65
C ARG A 95 -5.28 -16.17 -3.14
N GLY A 96 -6.04 -16.41 -2.06
CA GLY A 96 -6.16 -17.71 -1.43
C GLY A 96 -4.88 -18.23 -0.76
N GLN A 97 -3.85 -17.39 -0.59
CA GLN A 97 -2.55 -17.79 -0.05
C GLN A 97 -2.31 -17.36 1.40
N LEU A 98 -3.29 -16.73 2.04
CA LEU A 98 -3.12 -16.17 3.40
C LEU A 98 -2.65 -17.23 4.39
N LYS A 99 -3.33 -18.37 4.45
CA LYS A 99 -3.00 -19.46 5.38
C LYS A 99 -1.59 -20.00 5.15
N SER A 100 -1.25 -20.29 3.89
CA SER A 100 0.08 -20.82 3.56
C SER A 100 1.19 -19.79 3.81
N TYR A 101 0.88 -18.50 3.66
CA TYR A 101 1.83 -17.44 3.97
C TYR A 101 2.06 -17.32 5.48
N MET A 102 1.01 -17.34 6.30
CA MET A 102 1.13 -17.34 7.76
C MET A 102 1.91 -18.56 8.28
N GLU A 103 1.68 -19.74 7.71
CA GLU A 103 2.45 -20.95 8.08
C GLU A 103 3.96 -20.75 7.82
N ARG A 104 4.34 -20.11 6.70
CA ARG A 104 5.74 -19.80 6.38
C ARG A 104 6.38 -18.76 7.30
N LEU A 105 5.60 -17.95 8.00
CA LEU A 105 6.12 -16.98 8.97
C LEU A 105 6.46 -17.61 10.31
N LYS A 106 5.87 -18.76 10.66
CA LYS A 106 6.10 -19.45 11.93
C LYS A 106 7.58 -19.81 12.10
N GLY A 107 8.11 -19.55 13.30
CA GLY A 107 9.51 -19.82 13.63
C GLY A 107 10.51 -18.90 12.94
N THR A 108 10.08 -17.84 12.27
CA THR A 108 10.94 -16.83 11.65
C THR A 108 10.94 -15.53 12.47
N PRO A 109 11.93 -14.63 12.28
CA PRO A 109 11.91 -13.30 12.89
C PRO A 109 10.69 -12.44 12.52
N ARG A 110 9.89 -12.85 11.53
CA ARG A 110 8.66 -12.17 11.09
C ARG A 110 7.38 -12.82 11.60
N GLU A 111 7.46 -13.74 12.55
CA GLU A 111 6.28 -14.42 13.12
C GLU A 111 5.25 -13.45 13.72
N TYR A 112 5.71 -12.30 14.23
CA TYR A 112 4.82 -11.22 14.70
C TYR A 112 3.82 -10.75 13.63
N GLY A 113 4.16 -10.91 12.36
CA GLY A 113 3.28 -10.54 11.25
C GLY A 113 2.03 -11.41 11.11
N ILE A 114 1.99 -12.59 11.75
CA ILE A 114 0.83 -13.49 11.68
C ILE A 114 -0.42 -12.81 12.26
N GLU A 115 -0.30 -12.18 13.42
CA GLU A 115 -1.43 -11.50 14.06
C GLU A 115 -1.87 -10.26 13.26
N LEU A 116 -0.91 -9.50 12.72
CA LEU A 116 -1.21 -8.36 11.85
C LEU A 116 -1.95 -8.79 10.57
N LEU A 117 -1.57 -9.91 9.98
CA LEU A 117 -2.24 -10.44 8.78
C LEU A 117 -3.64 -10.96 9.10
N LYS A 118 -3.83 -11.62 10.23
CA LYS A 118 -5.16 -12.05 10.69
C LYS A 118 -6.10 -10.87 10.94
N GLU A 119 -5.61 -9.85 11.64
CA GLU A 119 -6.38 -8.64 11.91
C GLU A 119 -6.79 -7.94 10.61
N LYS A 120 -5.88 -7.86 9.64
CA LYS A 120 -6.09 -7.10 8.40
C LYS A 120 -6.89 -7.87 7.35
N TYR A 121 -6.73 -9.19 7.26
CA TYR A 121 -7.26 -10.02 6.16
C TYR A 121 -8.05 -11.24 6.62
N GLY A 122 -8.12 -11.52 7.93
CA GLY A 122 -8.70 -12.75 8.46
C GLY A 122 -10.17 -13.00 8.11
N ASP A 123 -10.92 -11.93 7.86
CA ASP A 123 -12.34 -12.00 7.48
C ASP A 123 -12.54 -12.08 5.94
N CYS A 124 -11.46 -12.08 5.17
CA CYS A 124 -11.49 -12.05 3.71
C CYS A 124 -11.33 -13.44 3.05
N GLU A 125 -11.11 -14.52 3.83
CA GLU A 125 -10.93 -15.89 3.35
C GLU A 125 -11.83 -16.92 4.07
#